data_f90420865743d19a9ab40debf7b31987
#
_entry.id   f90420865743d19a9ab40debf7b31987
#
_cell.length_a   1.000
_cell.length_b   1.000
_cell.length_c   1.000
_cell.angle_alpha   90.00
_cell.angle_beta   90.00
_cell.angle_gamma   90.00
#
_symmetry.space_group_name_H-M   'P 1'
#
loop_
_entity.id
_entity.type
_entity.pdbx_description
1 polymer ?
#
loop_
_entity_poly.entity_id
_entity_poly.type
_entity_poly.pdbx_seq_one_letter_code
_entity_poly.pdbx_strand_id
1 'polypeptide(L)'
;MITIRFFSHQLFILILLEVVLQLASPIPAHSFDWVPTDEEIKKYRQSWNPLSHGPVLLQAVDVQPKGQLSIREFIFSQIGESSFGNHLSFATDSKSGPVHLYQVSPSVNASYGLTNHIELGAAISMNSFWATQNGHSTSSTGFGDTSLIMKYRPIIQDPGSWRPSLTHYTQLVLPTSRWADAEKPPGGFTPLGRLPSTRFGEYGLTQGLMTRKNLEPIRISAAVFYTYAAPGENSGKNTYTGDVVNTRLIFEHILNDKTGFGYNIEVSTLHGLTWRADGHDINAGQRNGFTIIGVEPALQWNFSQNWLVAVGCLFTVAGQNATNSTYPNLSVFWMWDKNGKIVMR
;
A
#
# COMPACT_ATOMS: atom_id res chain seq x y z
N MET A 1 -19.84 22.28 18.18
CA MET A 1 -19.49 21.69 16.88
C MET A 1 -18.48 20.52 16.99
N ILE A 2 -18.28 19.95 18.17
CA ILE A 2 -17.32 18.85 18.48
C ILE A 2 -18.01 17.47 18.43
N THR A 3 -19.31 17.41 18.49
CA THR A 3 -20.07 16.15 18.70
C THR A 3 -20.21 15.28 17.45
N ILE A 4 -20.03 15.80 16.25
CA ILE A 4 -20.27 15.03 15.01
C ILE A 4 -19.04 14.18 14.62
N ARG A 5 -17.84 14.56 14.99
CA ARG A 5 -16.61 13.82 14.66
C ARG A 5 -16.43 12.53 15.48
N PHE A 6 -16.96 12.48 16.70
CA PHE A 6 -16.93 11.27 17.53
C PHE A 6 -17.87 10.18 17.00
N PHE A 7 -18.98 10.56 16.39
CA PHE A 7 -19.97 9.62 15.85
C PHE A 7 -19.48 8.85 14.62
N SER A 8 -18.63 9.45 13.78
CA SER A 8 -18.15 8.79 12.57
C SER A 8 -17.13 7.66 12.87
N HIS A 9 -16.30 7.86 13.88
CA HIS A 9 -15.32 6.83 14.28
C HIS A 9 -16.00 5.66 15.00
N GLN A 10 -16.96 5.93 15.84
CA GLN A 10 -17.75 4.88 16.50
C GLN A 10 -18.61 4.11 15.53
N LEU A 11 -19.19 4.78 14.53
CA LEU A 11 -19.98 4.13 13.49
C LEU A 11 -19.11 3.23 12.61
N PHE A 12 -17.89 3.66 12.26
CA PHE A 12 -16.96 2.85 11.47
C PHE A 12 -16.46 1.63 12.25
N ILE A 13 -16.14 1.79 13.53
CA ILE A 13 -15.77 0.69 14.44
C ILE A 13 -16.95 -0.26 14.63
N LEU A 14 -18.18 0.25 14.77
CA LEU A 14 -19.39 -0.55 14.88
C LEU A 14 -19.68 -1.33 13.60
N ILE A 15 -19.52 -0.72 12.43
CA ILE A 15 -19.69 -1.40 11.13
C ILE A 15 -18.59 -2.47 10.96
N LEU A 16 -17.35 -2.18 11.32
CA LEU A 16 -16.26 -3.16 11.29
C LEU A 16 -16.52 -4.32 12.28
N LEU A 17 -17.00 -3.99 13.48
CA LEU A 17 -17.38 -4.96 14.49
C LEU A 17 -18.60 -5.79 14.05
N GLU A 18 -19.58 -5.18 13.41
CA GLU A 18 -20.75 -5.87 12.87
C GLU A 18 -20.40 -6.78 11.70
N VAL A 19 -19.51 -6.36 10.81
CA VAL A 19 -18.95 -7.21 9.73
C VAL A 19 -18.15 -8.36 10.33
N VAL A 20 -17.34 -8.12 11.35
CA VAL A 20 -16.61 -9.17 12.08
C VAL A 20 -17.56 -10.08 12.85
N LEU A 21 -18.62 -9.55 13.47
CA LEU A 21 -19.64 -10.33 14.18
C LEU A 21 -20.57 -11.09 13.22
N GLN A 22 -20.89 -10.55 12.06
CA GLN A 22 -21.64 -11.28 11.03
C GLN A 22 -20.79 -12.38 10.37
N LEU A 23 -19.49 -12.17 10.27
CA LEU A 23 -18.52 -13.22 9.89
C LEU A 23 -18.33 -14.25 11.03
N ALA A 24 -18.59 -13.86 12.28
CA ALA A 24 -18.56 -14.70 13.47
C ALA A 24 -19.94 -15.29 13.86
N SER A 25 -21.02 -15.01 13.11
CA SER A 25 -22.31 -15.67 13.29
C SER A 25 -22.11 -17.18 13.21
N PRO A 26 -22.75 -17.99 14.06
CA PRO A 26 -22.56 -19.41 14.06
C PRO A 26 -23.05 -20.01 12.73
N ILE A 27 -22.20 -20.00 11.74
CA ILE A 27 -22.26 -20.96 10.66
C ILE A 27 -22.24 -22.31 11.38
N PRO A 28 -23.17 -23.24 11.09
CA PRO A 28 -23.21 -24.51 11.79
C PRO A 28 -21.81 -25.07 11.88
N ALA A 29 -21.42 -25.49 13.07
CA ALA A 29 -20.07 -25.91 13.42
C ALA A 29 -19.57 -27.12 12.61
N HIS A 30 -19.37 -26.93 11.34
CA HIS A 30 -18.27 -27.57 10.68
C HIS A 30 -17.03 -26.82 11.15
N SER A 31 -16.12 -27.51 11.82
CA SER A 31 -14.83 -27.00 12.23
C SER A 31 -14.23 -26.16 11.09
N PHE A 32 -14.28 -24.84 11.21
CA PHE A 32 -13.67 -23.95 10.23
C PHE A 32 -12.18 -24.04 10.54
N ASP A 33 -11.50 -24.95 9.87
CA ASP A 33 -10.06 -25.00 9.93
C ASP A 33 -9.52 -23.73 9.28
N TRP A 34 -9.02 -22.81 10.11
CA TRP A 34 -8.42 -21.55 9.69
C TRP A 34 -7.12 -21.74 8.89
N VAL A 35 -6.74 -22.98 8.62
CA VAL A 35 -5.57 -23.35 7.84
C VAL A 35 -6.04 -24.13 6.62
N PRO A 36 -5.75 -23.64 5.40
CA PRO A 36 -6.08 -24.38 4.18
C PRO A 36 -5.42 -25.76 4.18
N THR A 37 -6.19 -26.77 3.85
CA THR A 37 -5.66 -28.12 3.70
C THR A 37 -4.74 -28.24 2.48
N ASP A 38 -3.85 -29.23 2.48
CA ASP A 38 -2.99 -29.50 1.32
C ASP A 38 -3.80 -29.80 0.04
N GLU A 39 -4.98 -30.40 0.20
CA GLU A 39 -5.90 -30.69 -0.93
C GLU A 39 -6.50 -29.40 -1.51
N GLU A 40 -6.94 -28.46 -0.66
CA GLU A 40 -7.43 -27.15 -1.11
C GLU A 40 -6.34 -26.37 -1.84
N ILE A 41 -5.12 -26.38 -1.29
CA ILE A 41 -3.94 -25.76 -1.90
C ILE A 41 -3.65 -26.38 -3.26
N LYS A 42 -3.68 -27.72 -3.36
CA LYS A 42 -3.46 -28.45 -4.62
C LYS A 42 -4.54 -28.11 -5.64
N LYS A 43 -5.82 -28.15 -5.25
CA LYS A 43 -6.96 -27.80 -6.10
C LYS A 43 -6.85 -26.37 -6.62
N TYR A 44 -6.50 -25.42 -5.76
CA TYR A 44 -6.30 -24.02 -6.14
C TYR A 44 -5.17 -23.86 -7.17
N ARG A 45 -4.03 -24.51 -6.95
CA ARG A 45 -2.89 -24.45 -7.87
C ARG A 45 -3.15 -25.11 -9.23
N GLN A 46 -4.07 -26.06 -9.29
CA GLN A 46 -4.50 -26.71 -10.53
C GLN A 46 -5.58 -25.93 -11.27
N SER A 47 -6.20 -24.95 -10.62
CA SER A 47 -7.18 -24.06 -11.26
C SER A 47 -6.49 -22.99 -12.10
N TRP A 48 -7.29 -22.26 -12.89
CA TRP A 48 -6.78 -21.13 -13.64
C TRP A 48 -6.18 -20.08 -12.69
N ASN A 49 -4.88 -19.96 -12.73
CA ASN A 49 -4.10 -19.03 -11.93
C ASN A 49 -2.73 -18.79 -12.59
N PRO A 50 -2.71 -18.18 -13.80
CA PRO A 50 -1.47 -17.97 -14.52
C PRO A 50 -0.50 -17.10 -13.71
N LEU A 51 0.79 -17.39 -13.86
CA LEU A 51 1.83 -16.57 -13.27
C LEU A 51 1.80 -15.18 -13.91
N SER A 52 1.60 -14.16 -13.10
CA SER A 52 1.62 -12.77 -13.52
C SER A 52 2.25 -11.90 -12.44
N HIS A 53 2.64 -10.69 -12.80
CA HIS A 53 3.11 -9.72 -11.82
C HIS A 53 2.01 -9.40 -10.79
N GLY A 54 0.77 -9.29 -11.23
CA GLY A 54 -0.34 -8.80 -10.44
C GLY A 54 -0.36 -7.27 -10.32
N PRO A 55 -1.14 -6.73 -9.39
CA PRO A 55 -1.22 -5.29 -9.15
C PRO A 55 0.14 -4.67 -8.88
N VAL A 56 0.34 -3.43 -9.33
CA VAL A 56 1.63 -2.75 -9.16
C VAL A 56 1.75 -2.12 -7.79
N LEU A 57 0.71 -1.48 -7.29
CA LEU A 57 0.73 -0.82 -5.98
C LEU A 57 0.35 -1.76 -4.83
N LEU A 58 -0.64 -2.64 -5.04
CA LEU A 58 -0.99 -3.65 -4.05
C LEU A 58 0.03 -4.79 -4.09
N GLN A 59 0.49 -5.23 -2.94
CA GLN A 59 1.21 -6.51 -2.86
C GLN A 59 0.27 -7.66 -3.24
N ALA A 60 0.84 -8.73 -3.80
CA ALA A 60 0.05 -9.90 -4.16
C ALA A 60 -0.75 -10.42 -2.96
N VAL A 61 -2.04 -10.69 -3.17
CA VAL A 61 -2.94 -11.25 -2.14
C VAL A 61 -2.50 -12.65 -1.73
N ASP A 62 -1.98 -13.43 -2.67
CA ASP A 62 -1.45 -14.76 -2.36
C ASP A 62 -0.13 -14.67 -1.60
N VAL A 63 0.16 -15.73 -0.86
CA VAL A 63 1.42 -15.92 -0.16
C VAL A 63 2.39 -16.73 -1.03
N GLN A 64 3.68 -16.50 -0.85
CA GLN A 64 4.71 -17.30 -1.50
C GLN A 64 4.58 -18.77 -1.07
N PRO A 65 4.71 -19.73 -1.99
CA PRO A 65 4.80 -21.14 -1.64
C PRO A 65 5.96 -21.41 -0.68
N LYS A 66 5.81 -22.45 0.12
CA LYS A 66 6.85 -22.86 1.09
C LYS A 66 8.21 -23.03 0.42
N GLY A 67 9.23 -22.33 0.94
CA GLY A 67 10.60 -22.38 0.47
C GLY A 67 10.91 -21.50 -0.74
N GLN A 68 9.94 -20.78 -1.28
CA GLN A 68 10.14 -19.84 -2.38
C GLN A 68 10.49 -18.46 -1.84
N LEU A 69 11.54 -17.86 -2.41
CA LEU A 69 11.96 -16.48 -2.18
C LEU A 69 11.50 -15.62 -3.36
N SER A 70 11.03 -14.43 -3.09
CA SER A 70 10.90 -13.39 -4.11
C SER A 70 11.59 -12.10 -3.65
N ILE A 71 12.21 -11.41 -4.61
CA ILE A 71 12.71 -10.06 -4.42
C ILE A 71 11.95 -9.18 -5.41
N ARG A 72 11.40 -8.10 -4.90
CA ARG A 72 10.71 -7.09 -5.69
C ARG A 72 11.48 -5.79 -5.60
N GLU A 73 11.91 -5.30 -6.75
CA GLU A 73 12.35 -3.92 -6.92
C GLU A 73 11.15 -3.09 -7.37
N PHE A 74 10.93 -1.97 -6.71
CA PHE A 74 9.83 -1.09 -7.02
C PHE A 74 10.30 0.36 -7.01
N ILE A 75 10.12 1.04 -8.13
CA ILE A 75 10.40 2.46 -8.27
C ILE A 75 9.06 3.18 -8.33
N PHE A 76 8.84 4.01 -7.34
CA PHE A 76 7.65 4.86 -7.25
C PHE A 76 8.09 6.31 -7.37
N SER A 77 7.49 7.05 -8.29
CA SER A 77 7.81 8.46 -8.50
C SER A 77 6.56 9.30 -8.25
N GLN A 78 6.72 10.56 -7.89
CA GLN A 78 5.64 11.52 -7.73
C GLN A 78 5.99 12.79 -8.48
N ILE A 79 5.03 13.28 -9.26
CA ILE A 79 5.08 14.56 -9.95
C ILE A 79 3.84 15.34 -9.56
N GLY A 80 3.99 16.39 -8.74
CA GLY A 80 2.88 17.19 -8.21
C GLY A 80 3.07 18.67 -8.52
N GLU A 81 2.12 19.25 -9.26
CA GLU A 81 2.19 20.63 -9.74
C GLU A 81 0.99 21.48 -9.30
N SER A 82 0.00 20.87 -8.70
CA SER A 82 -1.18 21.54 -8.18
C SER A 82 -1.62 20.92 -6.86
N SER A 83 -2.54 21.56 -6.16
CA SER A 83 -2.98 21.12 -4.83
C SER A 83 -4.49 21.19 -4.69
N PHE A 84 -5.03 20.25 -3.94
CA PHE A 84 -6.42 20.26 -3.48
C PHE A 84 -6.56 21.17 -2.25
N GLY A 85 -7.68 21.85 -2.18
CA GLY A 85 -8.06 22.64 -1.01
C GLY A 85 -8.48 21.77 0.19
N ASN A 86 -9.13 22.42 1.16
CA ASN A 86 -9.59 21.81 2.41
C ASN A 86 -10.91 21.04 2.28
N HIS A 87 -11.50 20.96 1.08
CA HIS A 87 -12.68 20.16 0.77
C HIS A 87 -12.34 19.14 -0.31
N LEU A 88 -12.99 17.99 -0.25
CA LEU A 88 -12.86 16.97 -1.28
C LEU A 88 -13.32 17.55 -2.63
N SER A 89 -12.44 17.53 -3.62
CA SER A 89 -12.70 18.03 -4.98
C SER A 89 -12.02 17.14 -6.03
N PHE A 90 -12.49 17.26 -7.27
CA PHE A 90 -11.88 16.56 -8.39
C PHE A 90 -10.55 17.20 -8.81
N ALA A 91 -9.71 16.42 -9.50
CA ALA A 91 -8.40 16.88 -10.00
C ALA A 91 -8.52 18.10 -10.94
N THR A 92 -9.62 18.22 -11.68
CA THR A 92 -9.92 19.36 -12.54
C THR A 92 -10.09 20.68 -11.77
N ASP A 93 -10.46 20.60 -10.49
CA ASP A 93 -10.69 21.76 -9.64
C ASP A 93 -9.47 22.11 -8.79
N SER A 94 -8.39 21.32 -8.91
CA SER A 94 -7.14 21.61 -8.22
C SER A 94 -6.51 22.89 -8.79
N LYS A 95 -5.95 23.70 -7.90
CA LYS A 95 -5.32 24.96 -8.28
C LYS A 95 -3.82 24.74 -8.44
N SER A 96 -3.24 25.31 -9.49
CA SER A 96 -1.79 25.47 -9.57
C SER A 96 -1.34 26.14 -8.28
N GLY A 97 -0.73 25.34 -7.43
CA GLY A 97 -0.31 25.80 -6.11
C GLY A 97 1.07 26.41 -6.17
N PRO A 98 1.47 27.12 -5.11
CA PRO A 98 2.85 27.55 -4.97
C PRO A 98 3.80 26.36 -4.76
N VAL A 99 3.30 25.12 -4.74
CA VAL A 99 4.07 23.91 -4.44
C VAL A 99 4.23 23.05 -5.69
N HIS A 100 5.47 22.80 -6.08
CA HIS A 100 5.85 21.79 -7.04
C HIS A 100 6.66 20.73 -6.31
N LEU A 101 6.27 19.47 -6.45
CA LEU A 101 6.89 18.35 -5.76
C LEU A 101 7.29 17.26 -6.76
N TYR A 102 8.56 16.89 -6.74
CA TYR A 102 9.09 15.76 -7.48
C TYR A 102 9.75 14.79 -6.50
N GLN A 103 9.36 13.54 -6.54
CA GLN A 103 9.93 12.52 -5.69
C GLN A 103 10.22 11.25 -6.49
N VAL A 104 11.32 10.57 -6.15
CA VAL A 104 11.63 9.22 -6.62
C VAL A 104 11.96 8.36 -5.43
N SER A 105 11.29 7.22 -5.32
CA SER A 105 11.39 6.32 -4.18
C SER A 105 11.62 4.88 -4.65
N PRO A 106 12.87 4.50 -4.99
CA PRO A 106 13.21 3.11 -5.21
C PRO A 106 13.13 2.33 -3.89
N SER A 107 12.61 1.12 -3.96
CA SER A 107 12.51 0.22 -2.81
C SER A 107 12.80 -1.21 -3.21
N VAL A 108 13.30 -1.98 -2.26
CA VAL A 108 13.51 -3.42 -2.39
C VAL A 108 12.70 -4.11 -1.29
N ASN A 109 11.93 -5.09 -1.70
CA ASN A 109 11.12 -5.93 -0.82
C ASN A 109 11.50 -7.39 -1.06
N ALA A 110 11.93 -8.09 -0.01
CA ALA A 110 12.20 -9.51 -0.04
C ALA A 110 11.11 -10.25 0.73
N SER A 111 10.57 -11.32 0.15
CA SER A 111 9.52 -12.16 0.76
C SER A 111 9.88 -13.63 0.65
N TYR A 112 9.62 -14.38 1.71
CA TYR A 112 9.89 -15.82 1.79
C TYR A 112 8.68 -16.59 2.29
N GLY A 113 8.29 -17.64 1.57
CA GLY A 113 7.24 -18.56 1.97
C GLY A 113 7.71 -19.46 3.11
N LEU A 114 7.33 -19.17 4.34
CA LEU A 114 7.63 -19.99 5.51
C LEU A 114 6.81 -21.30 5.46
N THR A 115 5.55 -21.18 5.13
CA THR A 115 4.62 -22.28 4.86
C THR A 115 3.81 -21.96 3.59
N ASN A 116 2.88 -22.83 3.18
CA ASN A 116 2.00 -22.55 2.05
C ASN A 116 0.91 -21.50 2.37
N HIS A 117 0.84 -21.01 3.60
CA HIS A 117 -0.15 -20.04 4.06
C HIS A 117 0.45 -18.89 4.89
N ILE A 118 1.76 -18.91 5.14
CA ILE A 118 2.48 -17.84 5.85
C ILE A 118 3.68 -17.38 5.00
N GLU A 119 3.74 -16.09 4.74
CA GLU A 119 4.85 -15.41 4.10
C GLU A 119 5.43 -14.38 5.05
N LEU A 120 6.75 -14.34 5.15
CA LEU A 120 7.50 -13.30 5.86
C LEU A 120 8.26 -12.44 4.86
N GLY A 121 8.35 -11.16 5.14
CA GLY A 121 9.06 -10.24 4.27
C GLY A 121 9.69 -9.08 5.01
N ALA A 122 10.57 -8.39 4.31
CA ALA A 122 11.17 -7.13 4.74
C ALA A 122 11.31 -6.20 3.56
N ALA A 123 11.18 -4.90 3.81
CA ALA A 123 11.33 -3.88 2.79
C ALA A 123 12.17 -2.72 3.30
N ILE A 124 12.95 -2.12 2.39
CA ILE A 124 13.70 -0.89 2.59
C ILE A 124 13.52 -0.01 1.37
N SER A 125 13.48 1.30 1.57
CA SER A 125 13.40 2.29 0.49
C SER A 125 14.51 3.33 0.61
N MET A 126 14.81 3.95 -0.52
CA MET A 126 15.54 5.20 -0.58
C MET A 126 14.60 6.23 -1.19
N ASN A 127 14.65 7.45 -0.69
CA ASN A 127 13.78 8.51 -1.19
C ASN A 127 14.63 9.73 -1.55
N SER A 128 14.33 10.31 -2.70
CA SER A 128 14.88 11.60 -3.11
C SER A 128 13.74 12.48 -3.51
N PHE A 129 13.68 13.69 -2.99
CA PHE A 129 12.67 14.66 -3.38
C PHE A 129 13.25 16.04 -3.64
N TRP A 130 12.54 16.76 -4.45
CA TRP A 130 12.75 18.17 -4.77
C TRP A 130 11.40 18.87 -4.66
N ALA A 131 11.36 19.92 -3.90
CA ALA A 131 10.15 20.71 -3.74
C ALA A 131 10.46 22.20 -3.93
N THR A 132 9.57 22.91 -4.60
CA THR A 132 9.60 24.37 -4.72
C THR A 132 8.29 24.92 -4.20
N GLN A 133 8.36 25.93 -3.32
CA GLN A 133 7.19 26.62 -2.81
C GLN A 133 7.49 28.10 -2.68
N ASN A 134 6.62 28.97 -3.21
CA ASN A 134 6.76 30.41 -3.15
C ASN A 134 8.15 30.91 -3.62
N GLY A 135 8.73 30.28 -4.64
CA GLY A 135 10.05 30.62 -5.16
C GLY A 135 11.25 30.07 -4.37
N HIS A 136 11.02 29.35 -3.29
CA HIS A 136 12.07 28.68 -2.51
C HIS A 136 12.12 27.20 -2.88
N SER A 137 13.29 26.69 -3.20
CA SER A 137 13.53 25.28 -3.51
C SER A 137 14.22 24.57 -2.36
N THR A 138 13.86 23.31 -2.15
CA THR A 138 14.51 22.43 -1.18
C THR A 138 14.62 21.02 -1.79
N SER A 139 15.64 20.29 -1.40
CA SER A 139 15.79 18.89 -1.78
C SER A 139 16.35 18.09 -0.61
N SER A 140 16.06 16.81 -0.59
CA SER A 140 16.66 15.89 0.38
C SER A 140 16.71 14.48 -0.22
N THR A 141 17.67 13.70 0.25
CA THR A 141 17.84 12.29 -0.13
C THR A 141 18.21 11.49 1.11
N GLY A 142 17.64 10.31 1.26
CA GLY A 142 17.97 9.44 2.39
C GLY A 142 17.26 8.09 2.32
N PHE A 143 17.69 7.19 3.18
CA PHE A 143 17.01 5.91 3.37
C PHE A 143 15.69 6.12 4.10
N GLY A 144 14.65 5.41 3.65
CA GLY A 144 13.37 5.32 4.33
C GLY A 144 13.40 4.34 5.51
N ASP A 145 12.25 4.18 6.13
CA ASP A 145 12.10 3.26 7.24
C ASP A 145 12.09 1.80 6.75
N THR A 146 12.69 0.94 7.56
CA THR A 146 12.63 -0.51 7.32
C THR A 146 11.26 -1.04 7.72
N SER A 147 10.70 -1.91 6.90
CA SER A 147 9.44 -2.60 7.19
C SER A 147 9.65 -4.09 7.34
N LEU A 148 9.02 -4.68 8.35
CA LEU A 148 8.87 -6.12 8.50
C LEU A 148 7.42 -6.49 8.15
N ILE A 149 7.24 -7.53 7.35
CA ILE A 149 5.94 -7.87 6.77
C ILE A 149 5.63 -9.33 7.08
N MET A 150 4.38 -9.59 7.42
CA MET A 150 3.82 -10.93 7.52
C MET A 150 2.51 -10.98 6.76
N LYS A 151 2.32 -12.01 5.94
CA LYS A 151 1.03 -12.36 5.37
C LYS A 151 0.61 -13.73 5.85
N TYR A 152 -0.65 -13.84 6.23
CA TYR A 152 -1.28 -15.10 6.62
C TYR A 152 -2.56 -15.30 5.80
N ARG A 153 -2.66 -16.40 5.06
CA ARG A 153 -3.79 -16.73 4.19
C ARG A 153 -4.62 -17.87 4.81
N PRO A 154 -5.63 -17.54 5.64
CA PRO A 154 -6.51 -18.52 6.25
C PRO A 154 -7.48 -19.18 5.25
N ILE A 155 -7.86 -18.45 4.20
CA ILE A 155 -8.85 -18.93 3.24
C ILE A 155 -8.24 -18.90 1.84
N ILE A 156 -8.34 -20.03 1.18
CA ILE A 156 -7.98 -20.18 -0.24
C ILE A 156 -9.24 -20.21 -1.09
N GLN A 157 -9.18 -19.61 -2.27
CA GLN A 157 -10.27 -19.66 -3.24
C GLN A 157 -10.67 -21.11 -3.53
N ASP A 158 -11.96 -21.39 -3.50
CA ASP A 158 -12.51 -22.58 -4.12
C ASP A 158 -12.88 -22.26 -5.58
N PRO A 159 -12.24 -22.94 -6.56
CA PRO A 159 -12.50 -22.67 -7.97
C PRO A 159 -13.94 -22.95 -8.41
N GLY A 160 -14.64 -23.86 -7.72
CA GLY A 160 -16.03 -24.23 -8.00
C GLY A 160 -17.09 -23.40 -7.30
N SER A 161 -16.70 -22.38 -6.53
CA SER A 161 -17.62 -21.58 -5.73
C SER A 161 -17.30 -20.09 -5.79
N TRP A 162 -18.14 -19.25 -5.15
CA TRP A 162 -17.87 -17.83 -5.01
C TRP A 162 -16.85 -17.49 -3.92
N ARG A 163 -16.40 -18.48 -3.13
CA ARG A 163 -15.40 -18.27 -2.06
C ARG A 163 -14.10 -17.71 -2.63
N PRO A 164 -13.68 -16.48 -2.26
CA PRO A 164 -12.41 -15.91 -2.68
C PRO A 164 -11.28 -16.41 -1.78
N SER A 165 -10.02 -16.11 -2.15
CA SER A 165 -8.90 -16.15 -1.20
C SER A 165 -8.99 -14.95 -0.26
N LEU A 166 -8.65 -15.16 1.02
CA LEU A 166 -8.53 -14.09 2.02
C LEU A 166 -7.15 -14.17 2.66
N THR A 167 -6.49 -13.04 2.75
CA THR A 167 -5.15 -12.92 3.35
C THR A 167 -5.14 -11.78 4.34
N HIS A 168 -4.69 -12.05 5.54
CA HIS A 168 -4.38 -11.06 6.55
C HIS A 168 -2.96 -10.55 6.35
N TYR A 169 -2.80 -9.24 6.41
CA TYR A 169 -1.53 -8.53 6.23
C TYR A 169 -1.17 -7.79 7.50
N THR A 170 0.06 -7.95 7.95
CA THR A 170 0.66 -7.20 9.06
C THR A 170 1.98 -6.60 8.60
N GLN A 171 2.19 -5.32 8.85
CA GLN A 171 3.46 -4.65 8.60
C GLN A 171 3.85 -3.82 9.82
N LEU A 172 5.07 -4.04 10.30
CA LEU A 172 5.71 -3.21 11.31
C LEU A 172 6.73 -2.32 10.62
N VAL A 173 6.56 -1.01 10.74
CA VAL A 173 7.50 -0.01 10.25
C VAL A 173 8.40 0.42 11.40
N LEU A 174 9.70 0.30 11.21
CA LEU A 174 10.74 0.67 12.18
C LEU A 174 11.32 2.03 11.80
N PRO A 175 11.51 2.97 12.75
CA PRO A 175 12.03 4.30 12.47
C PRO A 175 13.55 4.27 12.24
N THR A 176 13.96 3.64 11.15
CA THR A 176 15.38 3.47 10.78
C THR A 176 15.87 4.49 9.75
N SER A 177 14.97 5.35 9.29
CA SER A 177 15.29 6.34 8.25
C SER A 177 16.37 7.32 8.69
N ARG A 178 17.21 7.64 7.72
CA ARG A 178 18.25 8.65 7.87
C ARG A 178 18.19 9.57 6.66
N TRP A 179 17.90 10.84 6.92
CA TRP A 179 17.86 11.85 5.90
C TRP A 179 19.06 12.79 6.07
N ALA A 180 19.67 13.17 4.95
CA ALA A 180 20.55 14.32 4.96
C ALA A 180 19.73 15.53 5.45
N ASP A 181 20.24 16.28 6.42
CA ASP A 181 19.57 17.46 6.92
C ASP A 181 19.28 18.39 5.74
N ALA A 182 18.00 18.53 5.41
CA ALA A 182 17.60 19.56 4.48
C ALA A 182 17.84 20.91 5.18
N GLU A 183 18.61 21.78 4.59
CA GLU A 183 18.78 23.15 5.08
C GLU A 183 17.39 23.76 5.30
N LYS A 184 17.19 24.39 6.45
CA LYS A 184 15.95 25.11 6.72
C LYS A 184 15.85 26.22 5.67
N PRO A 185 14.86 26.20 4.79
CA PRO A 185 14.71 27.29 3.84
C PRO A 185 14.47 28.58 4.60
N PRO A 186 15.05 29.71 4.17
CA PRO A 186 14.79 31.00 4.76
C PRO A 186 13.30 31.35 4.63
N GLY A 187 12.72 32.01 5.63
CA GLY A 187 11.36 32.54 5.53
C GLY A 187 10.24 31.70 6.14
N GLY A 188 10.52 30.84 7.09
CA GLY A 188 9.46 30.15 7.84
C GLY A 188 8.72 29.09 7.04
N PHE A 189 9.35 28.58 6.01
CA PHE A 189 8.86 27.49 5.19
C PHE A 189 8.61 26.25 6.05
N THR A 190 7.37 25.95 6.25
CA THR A 190 6.98 24.75 6.95
C THR A 190 7.17 23.55 6.03
N PRO A 191 7.56 22.54 6.54
CA PRO A 191 8.55 21.53 6.35
C PRO A 191 8.22 20.52 5.26
N LEU A 192 7.90 20.95 4.07
CA LEU A 192 8.18 20.11 2.90
C LEU A 192 9.69 19.78 2.83
N GLY A 193 10.54 20.61 3.43
CA GLY A 193 11.97 20.38 3.57
C GLY A 193 12.38 19.26 4.52
N ARG A 194 11.46 18.74 5.29
CA ARG A 194 11.58 17.50 6.06
C ARG A 194 10.45 16.56 5.63
N LEU A 195 10.32 16.34 4.32
CA LEU A 195 9.54 15.22 3.88
C LEU A 195 10.22 13.96 4.35
N PRO A 196 9.45 13.26 5.07
CA PRO A 196 9.89 12.42 6.13
C PRO A 196 10.56 11.24 5.52
N SER A 197 11.59 10.88 6.19
CA SER A 197 11.37 9.60 6.83
C SER A 197 9.89 9.43 7.01
N THR A 198 9.42 8.37 6.51
CA THR A 198 8.02 8.07 6.45
C THR A 198 7.27 8.34 7.74
N ARG A 199 7.93 8.44 8.94
CA ARG A 199 7.22 8.55 10.20
C ARG A 199 7.87 9.39 11.28
N PHE A 200 8.80 10.27 10.99
CA PHE A 200 9.40 11.17 12.00
C PHE A 200 9.88 10.50 13.30
N GLY A 201 10.52 9.34 13.19
CA GLY A 201 10.98 8.59 14.35
C GLY A 201 9.88 7.76 15.03
N GLU A 202 8.73 7.59 14.42
CA GLU A 202 7.60 6.83 14.94
C GLU A 202 7.59 5.38 14.43
N TYR A 203 7.15 4.45 15.27
CA TYR A 203 6.79 3.11 14.82
C TYR A 203 5.43 3.14 14.13
N GLY A 204 5.26 2.33 13.10
CA GLY A 204 3.99 2.14 12.42
C GLY A 204 3.55 0.68 12.46
N LEU A 205 2.29 0.42 12.80
CA LEU A 205 1.69 -0.91 12.70
C LEU A 205 0.55 -0.86 11.69
N THR A 206 0.71 -1.57 10.59
CA THR A 206 -0.36 -1.74 9.60
C THR A 206 -0.99 -3.11 9.78
N GLN A 207 -2.32 -3.13 9.84
CA GLN A 207 -3.14 -4.33 9.75
C GLN A 207 -4.01 -4.21 8.51
N GLY A 208 -4.20 -5.31 7.79
CA GLY A 208 -5.00 -5.29 6.58
C GLY A 208 -5.65 -6.63 6.25
N LEU A 209 -6.72 -6.54 5.50
CA LEU A 209 -7.37 -7.68 4.88
C LEU A 209 -7.31 -7.51 3.38
N MET A 210 -6.88 -8.56 2.69
CA MET A 210 -6.80 -8.61 1.24
C MET A 210 -7.59 -9.80 0.74
N THR A 211 -8.32 -9.62 -0.33
CA THR A 211 -9.09 -10.70 -0.97
C THR A 211 -8.84 -10.74 -2.46
N ARG A 212 -8.91 -11.93 -3.05
CA ARG A 212 -8.81 -12.13 -4.50
C ARG A 212 -9.69 -13.26 -4.99
N LYS A 213 -10.33 -13.03 -6.13
CA LYS A 213 -11.07 -14.04 -6.90
C LYS A 213 -10.52 -14.10 -8.31
N ASN A 214 -10.12 -15.31 -8.72
CA ASN A 214 -9.74 -15.62 -10.09
C ASN A 214 -10.98 -16.09 -10.85
N LEU A 215 -11.29 -15.44 -11.96
CA LEU A 215 -12.44 -15.64 -12.82
C LEU A 215 -11.98 -15.58 -14.27
N GLU A 216 -11.35 -16.65 -14.79
CA GLU A 216 -10.78 -16.66 -16.14
C GLU A 216 -11.61 -15.88 -17.17
N PRO A 217 -11.03 -14.90 -17.90
CA PRO A 217 -9.62 -14.47 -17.93
C PRO A 217 -9.29 -13.30 -17.01
N ILE A 218 -10.11 -13.01 -16.01
CA ILE A 218 -9.97 -11.85 -15.12
C ILE A 218 -9.67 -12.27 -13.69
N ARG A 219 -9.07 -11.35 -12.94
CA ARG A 219 -8.92 -11.41 -11.48
C ARG A 219 -9.45 -10.13 -10.86
N ILE A 220 -10.15 -10.28 -9.78
CA ILE A 220 -10.62 -9.15 -8.97
C ILE A 220 -9.97 -9.27 -7.60
N SER A 221 -9.33 -8.19 -7.16
CA SER A 221 -8.74 -8.11 -5.83
C SER A 221 -9.26 -6.86 -5.11
N ALA A 222 -9.40 -6.97 -3.81
CA ALA A 222 -9.72 -5.84 -2.95
C ALA A 222 -8.87 -5.90 -1.68
N ALA A 223 -8.59 -4.75 -1.09
CA ALA A 223 -7.86 -4.66 0.16
C ALA A 223 -8.29 -3.45 0.97
N VAL A 224 -8.19 -3.58 2.30
CA VAL A 224 -8.29 -2.48 3.25
C VAL A 224 -7.15 -2.60 4.24
N PHE A 225 -6.48 -1.48 4.49
CA PHE A 225 -5.38 -1.38 5.45
C PHE A 225 -5.66 -0.24 6.42
N TYR A 226 -5.37 -0.49 7.67
CA TYR A 226 -5.31 0.53 8.72
C TYR A 226 -3.90 0.57 9.26
N THR A 227 -3.30 1.74 9.25
CA THR A 227 -1.98 1.97 9.79
C THR A 227 -2.08 2.84 11.03
N TYR A 228 -1.78 2.26 12.17
CA TYR A 228 -1.60 2.98 13.42
C TYR A 228 -0.21 3.61 13.46
N ALA A 229 -0.13 4.91 13.74
CA ALA A 229 1.10 5.64 13.99
C ALA A 229 1.34 5.74 15.49
N ALA A 230 2.33 5.05 16.02
CA ALA A 230 2.70 5.23 17.42
C ALA A 230 3.32 6.62 17.62
N PRO A 231 3.02 7.32 18.72
CA PRO A 231 3.68 8.57 19.01
C PRO A 231 5.21 8.43 19.04
N GLY A 232 5.89 9.40 18.46
CA GLY A 232 7.34 9.47 18.39
C GLY A 232 7.87 10.79 18.95
N GLU A 233 9.15 11.02 18.78
CA GLU A 233 9.81 12.26 19.16
C GLU A 233 10.64 12.79 18.00
N ASN A 234 10.52 14.08 17.72
CA ASN A 234 11.35 14.75 16.74
C ASN A 234 11.74 16.13 17.25
N SER A 235 13.05 16.38 17.39
CA SER A 235 13.61 17.65 17.83
C SER A 235 13.06 18.11 19.19
N GLY A 236 12.93 17.19 20.16
CA GLY A 236 12.45 17.47 21.51
C GLY A 236 10.93 17.67 21.63
N LYS A 237 10.16 17.35 20.58
CA LYS A 237 8.71 17.42 20.58
C LYS A 237 8.11 16.06 20.36
N ASN A 238 7.10 15.71 21.13
CA ASN A 238 6.29 14.54 20.85
C ASN A 238 5.54 14.75 19.53
N THR A 239 5.67 13.79 18.62
CA THR A 239 5.06 13.85 17.29
C THR A 239 4.05 12.71 17.10
N TYR A 240 3.03 12.97 16.29
CA TYR A 240 2.05 12.01 15.87
C TYR A 240 1.63 12.34 14.44
N THR A 241 1.98 11.47 13.49
CA THR A 241 1.73 11.70 12.06
C THR A 241 0.31 11.31 11.60
N GLY A 242 -0.52 10.87 12.53
CA GLY A 242 -1.89 10.45 12.24
C GLY A 242 -1.97 9.03 11.68
N ASP A 243 -3.06 8.37 12.03
CA ASP A 243 -3.36 7.06 11.46
C ASP A 243 -3.78 7.20 10.01
N VAL A 244 -3.62 6.12 9.23
CA VAL A 244 -3.94 6.11 7.81
C VAL A 244 -4.83 4.92 7.49
N VAL A 245 -5.90 5.18 6.73
CA VAL A 245 -6.73 4.15 6.10
C VAL A 245 -6.43 4.14 4.60
N ASN A 246 -6.15 2.97 4.06
CA ASN A 246 -5.95 2.78 2.62
C ASN A 246 -6.89 1.68 2.13
N THR A 247 -7.63 1.94 1.06
CA THR A 247 -8.45 0.93 0.40
C THR A 247 -8.05 0.78 -1.05
N ARG A 248 -8.18 -0.42 -1.60
CA ARG A 248 -7.82 -0.72 -2.97
C ARG A 248 -8.83 -1.67 -3.59
N LEU A 249 -9.15 -1.41 -4.85
CA LEU A 249 -9.95 -2.30 -5.70
C LEU A 249 -9.21 -2.45 -7.02
N ILE A 250 -8.97 -3.70 -7.43
CA ILE A 250 -8.16 -4.01 -8.59
C ILE A 250 -8.94 -4.94 -9.52
N PHE A 251 -8.95 -4.56 -10.78
CA PHE A 251 -9.36 -5.39 -11.90
C PHE A 251 -8.12 -5.73 -12.74
N GLU A 252 -7.84 -7.02 -12.92
CA GLU A 252 -6.72 -7.53 -13.72
C GLU A 252 -7.28 -8.39 -14.84
N HIS A 253 -6.82 -8.18 -16.07
CA HIS A 253 -7.17 -8.98 -17.23
C HIS A 253 -5.90 -9.60 -17.82
N ILE A 254 -5.82 -10.92 -17.80
CA ILE A 254 -4.71 -11.70 -18.37
C ILE A 254 -5.05 -12.03 -19.82
N LEU A 255 -4.28 -11.49 -20.73
CA LEU A 255 -4.46 -11.67 -22.17
C LEU A 255 -3.69 -12.89 -22.68
N ASN A 256 -2.63 -13.30 -21.97
CA ASN A 256 -1.82 -14.44 -22.34
C ASN A 256 -1.31 -15.17 -21.09
N ASP A 257 -1.83 -16.33 -20.81
CA ASP A 257 -1.51 -17.13 -19.62
C ASP A 257 -0.06 -17.60 -19.57
N LYS A 258 0.58 -17.82 -20.74
CA LYS A 258 1.95 -18.32 -20.80
C LYS A 258 2.99 -17.25 -20.41
N THR A 259 2.71 -16.01 -20.78
CA THR A 259 3.61 -14.88 -20.53
C THR A 259 3.12 -13.99 -19.41
N GLY A 260 1.94 -14.27 -18.83
CA GLY A 260 1.31 -13.40 -17.86
C GLY A 260 1.03 -11.98 -18.38
N PHE A 261 1.06 -11.82 -19.73
CA PHE A 261 0.80 -10.52 -20.35
C PHE A 261 -0.64 -10.12 -20.12
N GLY A 262 -0.82 -8.91 -19.64
CA GLY A 262 -2.13 -8.37 -19.33
C GLY A 262 -2.05 -6.91 -18.87
N TYR A 263 -3.19 -6.42 -18.46
CA TYR A 263 -3.30 -5.09 -17.86
C TYR A 263 -4.09 -5.16 -16.56
N ASN A 264 -3.88 -4.19 -15.71
CA ASN A 264 -4.72 -3.99 -14.54
C ASN A 264 -5.13 -2.53 -14.40
N ILE A 265 -6.24 -2.32 -13.71
CA ILE A 265 -6.72 -1.02 -13.29
C ILE A 265 -6.91 -1.11 -11.77
N GLU A 266 -6.17 -0.30 -11.04
CA GLU A 266 -6.24 -0.20 -9.59
C GLU A 266 -6.88 1.13 -9.19
N VAL A 267 -7.95 1.08 -8.38
CA VAL A 267 -8.53 2.24 -7.72
C VAL A 267 -8.06 2.22 -6.28
N SER A 268 -7.47 3.30 -5.82
CA SER A 268 -6.98 3.41 -4.46
C SER A 268 -7.53 4.64 -3.76
N THR A 269 -7.81 4.50 -2.46
CA THR A 269 -8.06 5.65 -1.59
C THR A 269 -7.02 5.65 -0.47
N LEU A 270 -6.58 6.84 -0.10
CA LEU A 270 -5.69 7.06 1.03
C LEU A 270 -6.30 8.19 1.87
N HIS A 271 -6.59 7.90 3.13
CA HIS A 271 -7.10 8.87 4.07
C HIS A 271 -6.23 8.90 5.32
N GLY A 272 -5.59 10.03 5.58
CA GLY A 272 -4.74 10.23 6.74
C GLY A 272 -5.37 11.21 7.73
N LEU A 273 -5.18 10.95 9.01
CA LEU A 273 -5.62 11.84 10.09
C LEU A 273 -4.64 13.02 10.28
N THR A 274 -5.08 14.00 11.04
CA THR A 274 -4.28 15.21 11.33
C THR A 274 -3.02 14.90 12.11
N TRP A 275 -1.92 15.51 11.72
CA TRP A 275 -0.65 15.44 12.42
C TRP A 275 -0.67 16.34 13.67
N ARG A 276 0.05 15.92 14.71
CA ARG A 276 0.15 16.63 15.97
C ARG A 276 1.58 16.75 16.44
N ALA A 277 1.88 17.86 17.13
CA ALA A 277 3.11 18.03 17.90
C ALA A 277 2.72 18.53 19.29
N ASP A 278 3.23 17.87 20.33
CA ASP A 278 2.91 18.14 21.74
C ASP A 278 1.39 18.21 22.02
N GLY A 279 0.61 17.34 21.34
CA GLY A 279 -0.84 17.26 21.45
C GLY A 279 -1.62 18.33 20.68
N HIS A 280 -0.94 19.26 20.01
CA HIS A 280 -1.56 20.30 19.19
C HIS A 280 -1.56 19.94 17.71
N ASP A 281 -2.67 20.21 17.02
CA ASP A 281 -2.78 20.03 15.58
C ASP A 281 -1.78 20.94 14.85
N ILE A 282 -1.07 20.37 13.87
CA ILE A 282 -0.14 21.12 13.04
C ILE A 282 -0.90 21.65 11.82
N ASN A 283 -1.25 22.93 11.83
CA ASN A 283 -1.91 23.61 10.73
C ASN A 283 -0.94 23.89 9.58
N ALA A 284 -0.71 22.92 8.72
CA ALA A 284 0.19 23.08 7.58
C ALA A 284 -0.19 22.13 6.43
N GLY A 285 -1.14 22.52 5.60
CA GLY A 285 -1.50 21.79 4.39
C GLY A 285 -1.90 20.33 4.64
N GLN A 286 -1.19 19.40 4.05
CA GLN A 286 -1.45 17.95 4.18
C GLN A 286 -1.48 17.41 5.62
N ARG A 287 -0.97 18.18 6.59
CA ARG A 287 -0.96 17.78 8.00
C ARG A 287 -2.31 17.94 8.71
N ASN A 288 -3.28 18.58 8.08
CA ASN A 288 -4.64 18.75 8.62
C ASN A 288 -5.56 17.56 8.38
N GLY A 289 -5.01 16.39 8.11
CA GLY A 289 -5.76 15.26 7.56
C GLY A 289 -5.95 15.44 6.06
N PHE A 290 -5.78 14.37 5.33
CA PHE A 290 -5.82 14.40 3.87
C PHE A 290 -6.59 13.23 3.30
N THR A 291 -7.07 13.40 2.10
CA THR A 291 -7.66 12.32 1.30
C THR A 291 -7.09 12.37 -0.11
N ILE A 292 -6.72 11.21 -0.64
CA ILE A 292 -6.32 11.03 -2.04
C ILE A 292 -7.14 9.87 -2.59
N ILE A 293 -7.73 10.08 -3.76
CA ILE A 293 -8.38 9.04 -4.55
C ILE A 293 -7.64 8.99 -5.88
N GLY A 294 -7.14 7.82 -6.23
CA GLY A 294 -6.36 7.63 -7.44
C GLY A 294 -6.79 6.42 -8.26
N VAL A 295 -6.48 6.47 -9.55
CA VAL A 295 -6.69 5.39 -10.50
C VAL A 295 -5.37 5.10 -11.21
N GLU A 296 -4.97 3.84 -11.23
CA GLU A 296 -3.75 3.36 -11.85
C GLU A 296 -4.04 2.35 -12.96
N PRO A 297 -3.92 2.72 -14.21
CA PRO A 297 -3.71 1.77 -15.30
C PRO A 297 -2.28 1.25 -15.29
N ALA A 298 -2.12 -0.07 -15.49
CA ALA A 298 -0.80 -0.68 -15.58
C ALA A 298 -0.78 -1.84 -16.59
N LEU A 299 0.40 -2.11 -17.13
CA LEU A 299 0.70 -3.24 -17.98
C LEU A 299 1.66 -4.17 -17.25
N GLN A 300 1.53 -5.47 -17.51
CA GLN A 300 2.38 -6.48 -16.90
C GLN A 300 2.75 -7.58 -17.90
N TRP A 301 3.93 -8.18 -17.70
CA TRP A 301 4.36 -9.37 -18.44
C TRP A 301 5.49 -10.10 -17.75
N ASN A 302 5.76 -11.34 -18.15
CA ASN A 302 6.84 -12.17 -17.64
C ASN A 302 7.88 -12.38 -18.74
N PHE A 303 9.10 -11.95 -18.49
CA PHE A 303 10.23 -12.25 -19.36
C PHE A 303 10.63 -13.73 -19.29
N SER A 304 10.43 -14.32 -18.12
CA SER A 304 10.68 -15.73 -17.85
C SER A 304 9.83 -16.20 -16.67
N GLN A 305 9.93 -17.46 -16.28
CA GLN A 305 9.28 -17.98 -15.08
C GLN A 305 9.81 -17.32 -13.78
N ASN A 306 11.00 -16.71 -13.82
CA ASN A 306 11.65 -16.11 -12.66
C ASN A 306 11.53 -14.59 -12.63
N TRP A 307 11.27 -13.94 -13.76
CA TRP A 307 11.28 -12.49 -13.90
C TRP A 307 9.93 -11.98 -14.41
N LEU A 308 9.29 -11.18 -13.58
CA LEU A 308 8.03 -10.54 -13.89
C LEU A 308 8.20 -9.03 -13.78
N VAL A 309 7.55 -8.30 -14.65
CA VAL A 309 7.63 -6.85 -14.69
C VAL A 309 6.23 -6.26 -14.83
N ALA A 310 6.04 -5.09 -14.24
CA ALA A 310 4.88 -4.25 -14.50
C ALA A 310 5.26 -2.78 -14.49
N VAL A 311 4.58 -2.01 -15.31
CA VAL A 311 4.70 -0.55 -15.39
C VAL A 311 3.32 0.06 -15.30
N GLY A 312 3.19 1.08 -14.46
CA GLY A 312 1.93 1.78 -14.24
C GLY A 312 2.13 3.27 -14.01
N CYS A 313 1.02 3.97 -13.93
CA CYS A 313 1.00 5.36 -13.51
C CYS A 313 -0.29 5.62 -12.73
N LEU A 314 -0.16 5.93 -11.43
CA LEU A 314 -1.29 6.35 -10.63
C LEU A 314 -1.57 7.82 -10.89
N PHE A 315 -2.81 8.14 -11.23
CA PHE A 315 -3.32 9.50 -11.38
C PHE A 315 -4.24 9.82 -10.21
N THR A 316 -3.98 10.93 -9.53
CA THR A 316 -4.93 11.45 -8.55
C THR A 316 -6.15 11.98 -9.29
N VAL A 317 -7.34 11.47 -8.98
CA VAL A 317 -8.60 11.89 -9.60
C VAL A 317 -9.44 12.78 -8.70
N ALA A 318 -9.27 12.66 -7.38
CA ALA A 318 -9.87 13.55 -6.40
C ALA A 318 -9.01 13.60 -5.14
N GLY A 319 -9.12 14.69 -4.38
CA GLY A 319 -8.35 14.84 -3.15
C GLY A 319 -8.84 15.98 -2.27
N GLN A 320 -8.25 16.02 -1.07
CA GLN A 320 -8.43 17.04 -0.05
C GLN A 320 -7.14 17.20 0.73
N ASN A 321 -6.69 18.42 0.97
CA ASN A 321 -5.44 18.73 1.69
C ASN A 321 -4.22 17.93 1.18
N ALA A 322 -4.14 17.72 -0.11
CA ALA A 322 -3.13 16.89 -0.74
C ALA A 322 -2.63 17.53 -2.04
N THR A 323 -1.47 17.12 -2.49
CA THR A 323 -0.97 17.50 -3.82
C THR A 323 -1.70 16.67 -4.88
N ASN A 324 -2.18 17.32 -5.93
CA ASN A 324 -2.64 16.62 -7.12
C ASN A 324 -1.41 16.20 -7.91
N SER A 325 -1.21 14.88 -7.99
CA SER A 325 0.04 14.31 -8.51
C SER A 325 -0.25 13.16 -9.45
N THR A 326 0.71 12.91 -10.33
CA THR A 326 0.86 11.66 -11.07
C THR A 326 2.02 10.86 -10.47
N TYR A 327 1.89 9.54 -10.48
CA TYR A 327 2.87 8.65 -9.86
C TYR A 327 3.30 7.55 -10.85
N PRO A 328 4.22 7.86 -11.77
CA PRO A 328 4.84 6.84 -12.61
C PRO A 328 5.55 5.80 -11.74
N ASN A 329 5.37 4.53 -12.08
CA ASN A 329 5.97 3.46 -11.32
C ASN A 329 6.38 2.27 -12.18
N LEU A 330 7.40 1.56 -11.72
CA LEU A 330 7.94 0.36 -12.31
C LEU A 330 8.18 -0.67 -11.22
N SER A 331 7.79 -1.90 -11.47
CA SER A 331 8.01 -3.01 -10.56
C SER A 331 8.59 -4.21 -11.28
N VAL A 332 9.62 -4.77 -10.70
CA VAL A 332 10.28 -5.99 -11.19
C VAL A 332 10.31 -7.00 -10.07
N PHE A 333 9.79 -8.20 -10.30
CA PHE A 333 9.95 -9.33 -9.41
C PHE A 333 10.98 -10.29 -9.95
N TRP A 334 11.87 -10.73 -9.07
CA TRP A 334 12.67 -11.92 -9.25
C TRP A 334 12.25 -12.98 -8.24
N MET A 335 12.03 -14.22 -8.73
CA MET A 335 11.62 -15.34 -7.90
C MET A 335 12.65 -16.45 -7.97
N TRP A 336 12.91 -17.08 -6.84
CA TRP A 336 13.80 -18.19 -6.71
C TRP A 336 13.19 -19.28 -5.83
N ASP A 337 13.36 -20.53 -6.24
CA ASP A 337 13.00 -21.71 -5.46
C ASP A 337 14.23 -22.62 -5.35
N LYS A 338 14.45 -23.18 -4.18
CA LYS A 338 15.60 -24.05 -3.90
C LYS A 338 15.70 -25.28 -4.80
N ASN A 339 14.58 -25.72 -5.36
CA ASN A 339 14.52 -26.86 -6.26
C ASN A 339 14.56 -26.45 -7.75
N GLY A 340 14.77 -25.16 -8.05
CA GLY A 340 14.81 -24.60 -9.40
C GLY A 340 13.46 -24.57 -10.10
N LYS A 341 12.37 -24.83 -9.38
CA LYS A 341 11.01 -24.81 -9.92
C LYS A 341 10.21 -23.70 -9.25
N ILE A 342 9.78 -22.73 -10.04
CA ILE A 342 8.85 -21.73 -9.57
C ILE A 342 7.46 -22.35 -9.54
N VAL A 343 6.86 -22.42 -8.37
CA VAL A 343 5.51 -22.90 -8.16
C VAL A 343 4.57 -21.70 -8.22
N MET A 344 3.47 -21.83 -8.95
CA MET A 344 2.44 -20.80 -8.96
C MET A 344 1.83 -20.61 -7.58
N ARG A 345 1.53 -19.37 -7.27
CA ARG A 345 1.05 -18.93 -5.96
C ARG A 345 -0.38 -19.37 -5.67
#